data_9ff9ff2472a339c83917b854dbebb5d8
#
_entry.id   9ff9ff2472a339c83917b854dbebb5d8
#
_cell.length_a   1.000
_cell.length_b   1.000
_cell.length_c   1.000
_cell.angle_alpha   90.00
_cell.angle_beta   90.00
_cell.angle_gamma   90.00
#
_symmetry.space_group_name_H-M   'P 1'
#
loop_
_entity.id
_entity.type
_entity.pdbx_description
1 polymer ?
#
loop_
_entity_poly.entity_id
_entity_poly.type
_entity_poly.pdbx_seq_one_letter_code
_entity_poly.pdbx_strand_id
1 'polypeptide(L)' 'MELVEAVAEADTVVGYFKCSGTHRGEWRGVPPTGRRFEGIDEVYIFRVSDGKLASAVVAVEDNLTRARQLGIQP' A
#
# COMPACT_ATOMS: atom_id res chain seq x y z
N MET A 1 -6.50 5.50 2.51
CA MET A 1 -6.38 4.03 2.37
C MET A 1 -7.72 3.39 2.69
N GLU A 2 -8.18 2.53 1.85
CA GLU A 2 -9.45 1.84 2.00
C GLU A 2 -9.21 0.34 2.06
N LEU A 3 -9.74 -0.33 3.09
CA LEU A 3 -9.70 -1.79 3.17
C LEU A 3 -10.77 -2.37 2.25
N VAL A 4 -10.34 -3.18 1.28
CA VAL A 4 -11.25 -3.83 0.32
C VAL A 4 -11.64 -5.22 0.78
N GLU A 5 -10.67 -6.00 1.23
CA GLU A 5 -10.91 -7.38 1.65
C GLU A 5 -9.85 -7.81 2.66
N ALA A 6 -10.25 -8.64 3.60
CA ALA A 6 -9.33 -9.24 4.55
C ALA A 6 -9.65 -10.71 4.72
N VAL A 7 -8.61 -11.53 4.81
CA VAL A 7 -8.72 -12.97 5.06
C VAL A 7 -7.83 -13.31 6.24
N ALA A 8 -8.36 -14.07 7.19
CA ALA A 8 -7.61 -14.49 8.36
C ALA A 8 -7.62 -16.01 8.49
N GLU A 9 -6.47 -16.59 8.79
CA GLU A 9 -6.32 -18.01 9.07
C GLU A 9 -5.18 -18.19 10.07
N ALA A 10 -5.46 -18.94 11.14
CA ALA A 10 -4.53 -19.16 12.24
C ALA A 10 -4.04 -17.81 12.82
N ASP A 11 -2.73 -17.54 12.74
CA ASP A 11 -2.12 -16.32 13.25
C ASP A 11 -1.78 -15.31 12.12
N THR A 12 -2.32 -15.53 10.94
CA THR A 12 -2.01 -14.72 9.76
C THR A 12 -3.24 -14.00 9.26
N VAL A 13 -3.10 -12.71 8.97
CA VAL A 13 -4.14 -11.89 8.34
C VAL A 13 -3.58 -11.30 7.06
N VAL A 14 -4.33 -11.46 5.97
CA VAL A 14 -4.00 -10.83 4.68
C VAL A 14 -5.02 -9.71 4.45
N GLY A 15 -4.53 -8.49 4.27
CA GLY A 15 -5.37 -7.34 3.98
C GLY A 15 -5.10 -6.78 2.60
N TYR A 16 -6.15 -6.58 1.82
CA TYR A 16 -6.08 -5.90 0.52
C TYR A 16 -6.69 -4.52 0.65
N PHE A 17 -5.94 -3.52 0.23
CA PHE A 17 -6.30 -2.12 0.37
C PHE A 17 -6.23 -1.40 -0.97
N LYS A 18 -7.02 -0.35 -1.10
CA LYS A 18 -6.85 0.68 -2.13
C LYS A 18 -6.28 1.93 -1.48
N CYS A 19 -5.25 2.48 -2.05
CA CYS A 19 -4.57 3.65 -1.51
C CYS A 19 -4.66 4.82 -2.47
N SER A 20 -4.89 6.02 -1.94
CA SER A 20 -4.92 7.26 -2.71
C SER A 20 -4.15 8.33 -1.97
N GLY A 21 -3.61 9.29 -2.68
CA GLY A 21 -2.88 10.39 -2.08
C GLY A 21 -2.38 11.38 -3.11
N THR A 22 -1.66 12.37 -2.64
CA THR A 22 -1.02 13.38 -3.49
C THR A 22 0.48 13.30 -3.27
N HIS A 23 1.23 13.36 -4.35
CA HIS A 23 2.70 13.34 -4.32
C HIS A 23 3.22 14.70 -3.85
N ARG A 24 3.32 14.89 -2.53
CA ARG A 24 3.78 16.13 -1.90
C ARG A 24 5.19 16.05 -1.33
N GLY A 25 5.69 14.85 -1.09
CA GLY A 25 7.04 14.60 -0.61
C GLY A 25 7.84 13.82 -1.63
N GLU A 26 9.14 13.70 -1.40
CA GLU A 26 9.99 12.87 -2.24
C GLU A 26 9.53 11.42 -2.21
N TRP A 27 9.46 10.80 -3.39
CA TRP A 27 9.12 9.40 -3.53
C TRP A 27 10.10 8.73 -4.47
N ARG A 28 10.84 7.74 -3.95
CA ARG A 28 11.87 6.98 -4.70
C ARG A 28 12.88 7.90 -5.40
N GLY A 29 13.31 8.94 -4.71
CA GLY A 29 14.27 9.90 -5.25
C GLY A 29 13.69 10.92 -6.21
N VAL A 30 12.38 10.93 -6.42
CA VAL A 30 11.70 11.88 -7.30
C VAL A 30 11.11 13.01 -6.46
N PRO A 31 11.42 14.28 -6.78
CA PRO A 31 10.83 15.42 -6.09
C PRO A 31 9.31 15.43 -6.25
N PRO A 32 8.57 16.09 -5.34
CA PRO A 32 7.11 16.11 -5.38
C PRO A 32 6.59 16.70 -6.69
N THR A 33 5.66 15.96 -7.33
CA THR A 33 5.05 16.40 -8.58
C THR A 33 3.75 17.17 -8.36
N GLY A 34 3.18 17.07 -7.16
CA GLY A 34 1.86 17.65 -6.86
C GLY A 34 0.69 16.87 -7.47
N ARG A 35 0.97 15.80 -8.22
CA ARG A 35 -0.07 14.99 -8.85
C ARG A 35 -0.72 14.04 -7.85
N ARG A 36 -1.98 13.70 -8.12
CA ARG A 36 -2.74 12.77 -7.31
C ARG A 36 -2.67 11.36 -7.92
N PHE A 37 -2.55 10.36 -7.04
CA PHE A 37 -2.73 8.96 -7.43
C PHE A 37 -3.95 8.39 -6.72
N GLU A 38 -4.65 7.46 -7.37
CA GLU A 38 -5.87 6.87 -6.82
C GLU A 38 -5.96 5.38 -7.13
N GLY A 39 -6.59 4.64 -6.22
CA GLY A 39 -6.90 3.24 -6.42
C GLY A 39 -5.69 2.34 -6.55
N ILE A 40 -4.59 2.66 -5.89
CA ILE A 40 -3.38 1.84 -5.92
C ILE A 40 -3.58 0.62 -5.05
N ASP A 41 -3.38 -0.55 -5.64
CA ASP A 41 -3.52 -1.81 -4.95
C ASP A 41 -2.34 -2.05 -4.00
N GLU A 42 -2.65 -2.36 -2.74
CA GLU A 42 -1.66 -2.72 -1.73
C GLU A 42 -2.13 -3.97 -1.00
N VAL A 43 -1.25 -4.93 -0.84
CA VAL A 43 -1.52 -6.16 -0.10
C VAL A 43 -0.53 -6.27 1.04
N TYR A 44 -1.04 -6.52 2.23
CA TYR A 44 -0.24 -6.70 3.43
C TYR A 44 -0.52 -8.05 4.04
N ILE A 45 0.53 -8.71 4.53
CA ILE A 45 0.42 -9.92 5.32
C ILE A 45 0.89 -9.59 6.73
N PHE A 46 -0.02 -9.75 7.70
CA PHE A 46 0.26 -9.46 9.10
C PHE A 46 0.32 -10.74 9.92
N ARG A 47 1.13 -10.73 10.96
CA ARG A 47 1.10 -11.76 12.00
C ARG A 47 0.32 -11.24 13.19
N VAL A 48 -0.45 -12.14 13.78
CA VAL A 48 -1.23 -11.87 14.99
C VAL A 48 -0.55 -12.54 16.17
N SER A 49 -0.35 -11.79 17.24
CA SER A 49 0.18 -12.30 18.50
C SER A 49 -0.67 -11.74 19.65
N ASP A 50 -1.09 -12.64 20.54
CA ASP A 50 -1.96 -12.28 21.69
C ASP A 50 -3.21 -11.51 21.28
N GLY A 51 -3.82 -11.89 20.15
CA GLY A 51 -5.03 -11.26 19.65
C GLY A 51 -4.82 -9.89 19.01
N LYS A 52 -3.57 -9.47 18.80
CA LYS A 52 -3.23 -8.17 18.20
C LYS A 52 -2.34 -8.32 16.98
N LEU A 53 -2.47 -7.40 16.04
CA LEU A 53 -1.56 -7.35 14.91
C LEU A 53 -0.17 -6.96 15.40
N ALA A 54 0.80 -7.86 15.26
CA ALA A 54 2.15 -7.64 15.76
C ALA A 54 3.01 -6.87 14.75
N SER A 55 2.98 -7.28 13.49
CA SER A 55 3.81 -6.65 12.45
C SER A 55 3.31 -7.02 11.07
N ALA A 56 3.65 -6.18 10.09
CA ALA A 56 3.51 -6.53 8.68
C ALA A 56 4.72 -7.36 8.27
N VAL A 57 4.48 -8.59 7.81
CA VAL A 57 5.54 -9.50 7.35
C VAL A 57 5.91 -9.22 5.92
N VAL A 58 4.90 -8.94 5.10
CA VAL A 58 5.06 -8.65 3.66
C VAL A 58 4.14 -7.50 3.31
N ALA A 59 4.64 -6.59 2.50
CA ALA A 59 3.85 -5.52 1.91
C ALA A 59 4.17 -5.46 0.42
N VAL A 60 3.16 -5.53 -0.43
CA VAL A 60 3.28 -5.43 -1.88
C VAL A 60 2.40 -4.29 -2.34
N GLU A 61 2.97 -3.38 -3.13
CA GLU A 61 2.27 -2.21 -3.65
C GLU A 61 2.42 -2.15 -5.17
N ASP A 62 1.36 -1.72 -5.85
CA ASP A 62 1.41 -1.49 -7.28
C ASP A 62 2.06 -0.15 -7.58
N ASN A 63 3.36 -0.09 -7.42
CA ASN A 63 4.14 1.13 -7.62
C ASN A 63 4.29 1.51 -9.10
N LEU A 64 4.11 0.57 -10.01
CA LEU A 64 4.13 0.86 -11.44
C LEU A 64 2.94 1.74 -11.83
N THR A 65 1.74 1.37 -11.39
CA THR A 65 0.54 2.16 -11.63
C THR A 65 0.64 3.52 -10.95
N ARG A 66 1.14 3.56 -9.70
CA ARG A 66 1.36 4.81 -8.99
C ARG A 66 2.30 5.72 -9.78
N ALA A 67 3.42 5.21 -10.25
CA ALA A 67 4.39 5.98 -11.04
C ALA A 67 3.75 6.54 -12.31
N ARG A 68 2.96 5.74 -13.02
CA ARG A 68 2.27 6.18 -14.23
C ARG A 68 1.30 7.32 -13.96
N GLN A 69 0.52 7.22 -12.88
CA GLN A 69 -0.42 8.28 -12.49
C GLN A 69 0.30 9.57 -12.10
N LEU A 70 1.48 9.47 -11.50
CA LEU A 70 2.29 10.62 -11.15
C LEU A 70 3.08 11.20 -12.32
N GLY A 71 3.08 10.53 -13.47
CA GLY A 71 3.83 10.96 -14.65
C GLY A 71 5.33 10.67 -14.54
N ILE A 72 5.71 9.70 -13.71
CA ILE A 72 7.09 9.30 -13.48
C ILE A 72 7.40 8.08 -14.34
N GLN A 73 8.57 8.09 -14.97
CA GLN A 73 9.05 6.92 -15.71
C GLN A 73 9.47 5.86 -14.70
N PRO A 74 8.91 4.65 -14.77
CA PRO A 74 9.26 3.58 -13.86
C PRO A 74 10.65 3.00 -14.14
#